data_54ebf98f692004ddba8ee04ec8099462
#
_entry.id   54ebf98f692004ddba8ee04ec8099462
#
_cell.length_a   1.000
_cell.length_b   1.000
_cell.length_c   1.000
_cell.angle_alpha   90.00
_cell.angle_beta   90.00
_cell.angle_gamma   90.00
#
_symmetry.space_group_name_H-M   'P 1'
#
loop_
_entity.id
_entity.type
_entity.pdbx_description
1 polymer ?
#
loop_
_entity_poly.entity_id
_entity_poly.type
_entity_poly.pdbx_seq_one_letter_code
_entity_poly.pdbx_strand_id
1 'polypeptide(L)'
;MPALSRAFAALSLFACATLAPALSAQADEALVKRGAYLAAIMDCAGCHTPHGPQGPDMSKALQGANYGFQLPGLGTFVPPNLTSDKATGLGDWTAEQIGTAITTGVRPDGRILAPIMPWMSYAAITPEDLAALVAFLQSVPAASYDAPGPWGPSEKPTLPYLGMVMP
;
A
#
# COMPACT_ATOMS: atom_id res chain seq x y z
N MET A 1 -48.60 24.68 57.65
CA MET A 1 -47.21 25.00 57.28
C MET A 1 -46.72 23.97 56.28
N PRO A 2 -46.34 24.37 55.08
CA PRO A 2 -46.21 23.44 53.98
C PRO A 2 -44.77 22.93 53.82
N ALA A 3 -44.67 21.69 53.42
CA ALA A 3 -43.42 21.09 52.95
C ALA A 3 -43.32 21.29 51.41
N LEU A 4 -42.40 22.13 50.99
CA LEU A 4 -41.98 22.31 49.58
C LEU A 4 -40.83 21.33 49.29
N SER A 5 -41.10 20.33 48.47
CA SER A 5 -40.57 20.11 47.17
C SER A 5 -39.01 20.01 47.02
N ARG A 6 -38.56 18.78 46.80
CA ARG A 6 -37.26 18.47 46.18
C ARG A 6 -37.55 17.67 44.87
N ALA A 7 -37.51 18.36 43.77
CA ALA A 7 -37.45 17.78 42.46
C ALA A 7 -36.70 18.75 41.52
N PHE A 8 -35.41 18.55 41.41
CA PHE A 8 -34.58 19.03 40.23
C PHE A 8 -33.17 18.51 40.42
N ALA A 9 -32.84 17.37 39.84
CA ALA A 9 -31.50 17.04 39.39
C ALA A 9 -31.47 15.62 38.79
N ALA A 10 -31.91 15.45 37.58
CA ALA A 10 -31.60 14.25 36.80
C ALA A 10 -31.87 14.54 35.32
N LEU A 11 -31.07 15.41 34.70
CA LEU A 11 -31.04 15.50 33.25
C LEU A 11 -29.74 16.17 32.79
N SER A 12 -28.63 15.45 32.72
CA SER A 12 -27.42 15.91 31.97
C SER A 12 -26.32 14.83 31.94
N LEU A 13 -26.58 13.62 31.49
CA LEU A 13 -25.52 12.60 31.33
C LEU A 13 -25.76 11.65 30.14
N PHE A 14 -26.37 12.10 29.06
CA PHE A 14 -26.61 11.21 27.90
C PHE A 14 -26.17 11.73 26.52
N ALA A 15 -25.28 12.70 26.44
CA ALA A 15 -24.88 13.28 25.15
C ALA A 15 -23.43 12.98 24.68
N CYS A 16 -22.65 12.17 25.43
CA CYS A 16 -21.23 12.00 25.11
C CYS A 16 -20.84 10.67 24.43
N ALA A 17 -21.77 9.70 24.30
CA ALA A 17 -21.41 8.35 23.88
C ALA A 17 -21.45 8.10 22.35
N THR A 18 -21.97 9.01 21.54
CA THR A 18 -22.18 8.78 20.09
C THR A 18 -21.17 9.48 19.17
N LEU A 19 -20.32 10.36 19.69
CA LEU A 19 -19.33 11.10 18.89
C LEU A 19 -18.01 10.35 18.63
N ALA A 20 -17.64 9.42 19.50
CA ALA A 20 -16.36 8.72 19.41
C ALA A 20 -16.18 7.86 18.13
N PRO A 21 -17.17 7.06 17.67
CA PRO A 21 -16.99 6.25 16.45
C PRO A 21 -16.96 7.09 15.17
N ALA A 22 -17.63 8.24 15.14
CA ALA A 22 -17.60 9.12 13.97
C ALA A 22 -16.26 9.84 13.81
N LEU A 23 -15.61 10.20 14.91
CA LEU A 23 -14.27 10.82 14.87
C LEU A 23 -13.17 9.84 14.45
N SER A 24 -13.24 8.59 14.88
CA SER A 24 -12.27 7.55 14.46
C SER A 24 -12.41 7.23 12.97
N ALA A 25 -13.62 7.07 12.46
CA ALA A 25 -13.87 6.82 11.04
C ALA A 25 -13.36 7.96 10.13
N GLN A 26 -13.52 9.22 10.56
CA GLN A 26 -12.99 10.38 9.84
C GLN A 26 -11.46 10.45 9.87
N ALA A 27 -10.84 10.07 10.98
CA ALA A 27 -9.39 10.00 11.10
C ALA A 27 -8.80 8.91 10.18
N ASP A 28 -9.45 7.75 10.13
CA ASP A 28 -9.05 6.65 9.26
C ASP A 28 -9.20 7.04 7.77
N GLU A 29 -10.28 7.71 7.39
CA GLU A 29 -10.49 8.20 6.02
C GLU A 29 -9.44 9.25 5.62
N ALA A 30 -9.12 10.18 6.51
CA ALA A 30 -8.10 11.20 6.27
C ALA A 30 -6.71 10.58 6.10
N LEU A 31 -6.41 9.55 6.89
CA LEU A 31 -5.15 8.79 6.82
C LEU A 31 -5.04 8.07 5.46
N VAL A 32 -6.08 7.34 5.04
CA VAL A 32 -6.13 6.65 3.74
C VAL A 32 -6.00 7.65 2.58
N LYS A 33 -6.68 8.79 2.65
CA LYS A 33 -6.58 9.85 1.64
C LYS A 33 -5.16 10.43 1.53
N ARG A 34 -4.48 10.65 2.67
CA ARG A 34 -3.07 11.05 2.68
C ARG A 34 -2.19 9.99 2.03
N GLY A 35 -2.40 8.72 2.37
CA GLY A 35 -1.68 7.59 1.78
C GLY A 35 -1.89 7.46 0.27
N ALA A 36 -3.11 7.67 -0.21
CA ALA A 36 -3.41 7.68 -1.64
C ALA A 36 -2.64 8.79 -2.39
N TYR A 37 -2.56 10.00 -1.80
CA TYR A 37 -1.75 11.08 -2.34
C TYR A 37 -0.27 10.70 -2.39
N LEU A 38 0.27 10.10 -1.32
CA LEU A 38 1.67 9.64 -1.29
C LEU A 38 1.93 8.57 -2.34
N ALA A 39 1.06 7.57 -2.45
CA ALA A 39 1.17 6.52 -3.47
C ALA A 39 1.17 7.08 -4.89
N ALA A 40 0.42 8.17 -5.14
CA ALA A 40 0.40 8.85 -6.42
C ALA A 40 1.71 9.59 -6.71
N ILE A 41 2.25 10.39 -5.77
CA ILE A 41 3.50 11.13 -5.99
C ILE A 41 4.75 10.24 -5.96
N MET A 42 4.69 9.09 -5.30
CA MET A 42 5.73 8.05 -5.31
C MET A 42 5.63 7.13 -6.52
N ASP A 43 4.64 7.34 -7.38
CA ASP A 43 4.36 6.60 -8.62
C ASP A 43 4.20 5.06 -8.42
N CYS A 44 3.59 4.65 -7.33
CA CYS A 44 3.36 3.23 -7.06
C CYS A 44 2.58 2.57 -8.23
N ALA A 45 1.53 3.24 -8.71
CA ALA A 45 0.71 2.72 -9.80
C ALA A 45 1.44 2.71 -11.16
N GLY A 46 2.43 3.57 -11.39
CA GLY A 46 3.20 3.58 -12.63
C GLY A 46 3.94 2.27 -12.88
N CYS A 47 4.43 1.64 -11.80
CA CYS A 47 5.09 0.34 -11.89
C CYS A 47 4.15 -0.84 -11.58
N HIS A 48 3.28 -0.72 -10.56
CA HIS A 48 2.48 -1.83 -10.04
C HIS A 48 1.09 -1.97 -10.67
N THR A 49 0.91 -1.47 -11.91
CA THR A 49 -0.33 -1.56 -12.69
C THR A 49 -0.04 -2.20 -14.03
N PRO A 50 -0.89 -3.10 -14.55
CA PRO A 50 -0.66 -3.64 -15.90
C PRO A 50 -0.76 -2.55 -16.95
N HIS A 51 0.11 -2.59 -17.95
CA HIS A 51 0.12 -1.62 -19.05
C HIS A 51 -0.59 -2.18 -20.29
N GLY A 52 -1.42 -1.33 -20.89
CA GLY A 52 -1.96 -1.49 -22.24
C GLY A 52 -1.21 -0.60 -23.24
N PRO A 53 -1.70 -0.52 -24.49
CA PRO A 53 -1.05 0.27 -25.56
C PRO A 53 -0.96 1.78 -25.27
N GLN A 54 -1.78 2.30 -24.34
CA GLN A 54 -1.84 3.72 -23.98
C GLN A 54 -1.23 4.02 -22.60
N GLY A 55 -0.54 3.06 -21.99
CA GLY A 55 0.03 3.19 -20.64
C GLY A 55 -0.68 2.37 -19.58
N PRO A 56 -0.58 2.73 -18.29
CA PRO A 56 -1.17 1.98 -17.19
C PRO A 56 -2.70 1.85 -17.32
N ASP A 57 -3.22 0.63 -17.18
CA ASP A 57 -4.67 0.39 -17.07
C ASP A 57 -5.14 0.71 -15.65
N MET A 58 -5.53 1.96 -15.41
CA MET A 58 -5.94 2.43 -14.08
C MET A 58 -7.19 1.75 -13.52
N SER A 59 -7.96 1.00 -14.34
CA SER A 59 -9.05 0.15 -13.84
C SER A 59 -8.51 -1.05 -13.04
N LYS A 60 -7.21 -1.34 -13.18
CA LYS A 60 -6.47 -2.41 -12.49
C LYS A 60 -5.30 -1.84 -11.67
N ALA A 61 -5.46 -0.61 -11.16
CA ALA A 61 -4.41 0.04 -10.40
C ALA A 61 -3.90 -0.83 -9.26
N LEU A 62 -2.57 -0.91 -9.11
CA LEU A 62 -1.87 -1.64 -8.06
C LEU A 62 -2.04 -3.17 -8.07
N GLN A 63 -2.63 -3.75 -9.13
CA GLN A 63 -2.83 -5.21 -9.23
C GLN A 63 -1.57 -5.97 -9.69
N GLY A 64 -0.43 -5.29 -9.85
CA GLY A 64 0.80 -5.86 -10.38
C GLY A 64 0.99 -5.60 -11.87
N ALA A 65 2.22 -5.72 -12.35
CA ALA A 65 2.57 -5.42 -13.73
C ALA A 65 2.54 -6.67 -14.62
N ASN A 66 2.23 -6.47 -15.90
CA ASN A 66 2.34 -7.47 -16.95
C ASN A 66 3.65 -7.35 -17.75
N TYR A 67 4.63 -6.68 -17.16
CA TYR A 67 6.00 -6.51 -17.70
C TYR A 67 7.01 -6.50 -16.55
N GLY A 68 8.28 -6.72 -16.88
CA GLY A 68 9.37 -6.72 -15.90
C GLY A 68 10.40 -5.63 -16.14
N PHE A 69 11.33 -5.51 -15.20
CA PHE A 69 12.54 -4.72 -15.30
C PHE A 69 13.76 -5.62 -15.25
N GLN A 70 14.57 -5.60 -16.31
CA GLN A 70 15.83 -6.34 -16.36
C GLN A 70 16.96 -5.49 -15.80
N LEU A 71 17.60 -6.00 -14.77
CA LEU A 71 18.74 -5.36 -14.12
C LEU A 71 20.01 -6.15 -14.43
N PRO A 72 21.04 -5.51 -15.03
CA PRO A 72 22.30 -6.20 -15.36
C PRO A 72 22.90 -6.89 -14.14
N GLY A 73 23.21 -8.18 -14.29
CA GLY A 73 23.82 -9.00 -13.23
C GLY A 73 22.86 -9.47 -12.12
N LEU A 74 21.63 -8.95 -12.07
CA LEU A 74 20.64 -9.34 -11.05
C LEU A 74 19.49 -10.19 -11.61
N GLY A 75 19.03 -9.90 -12.83
CA GLY A 75 17.92 -10.62 -13.43
C GLY A 75 16.74 -9.76 -13.77
N THR A 76 15.56 -10.37 -13.98
CA THR A 76 14.33 -9.66 -14.35
C THR A 76 13.30 -9.77 -13.24
N PHE A 77 12.74 -8.64 -12.84
CA PHE A 77 11.81 -8.50 -11.72
C PHE A 77 10.50 -7.89 -12.20
N VAL A 78 9.39 -8.50 -11.84
CA VAL A 78 8.04 -8.00 -12.13
C VAL A 78 7.49 -7.31 -10.90
N PRO A 79 6.99 -6.06 -11.01
CA PRO A 79 6.31 -5.40 -9.91
C PRO A 79 5.09 -6.21 -9.46
N PRO A 80 5.04 -6.63 -8.18
CA PRO A 80 3.99 -7.51 -7.68
C PRO A 80 2.67 -6.78 -7.44
N ASN A 81 1.65 -7.58 -7.13
CA ASN A 81 0.35 -7.15 -6.65
C ASN A 81 0.45 -6.44 -5.29
N LEU A 82 -0.05 -5.22 -5.18
CA LEU A 82 -0.08 -4.41 -3.95
C LEU A 82 -1.49 -4.30 -3.35
N THR A 83 -2.47 -5.04 -3.89
CA THR A 83 -3.83 -5.05 -3.35
C THR A 83 -3.92 -5.85 -2.06
N SER A 84 -5.07 -5.76 -1.37
CA SER A 84 -5.35 -6.54 -0.16
C SER A 84 -5.70 -8.02 -0.43
N ASP A 85 -5.38 -8.55 -1.62
CA ASP A 85 -5.50 -9.99 -1.89
C ASP A 85 -4.52 -10.79 -1.01
N LYS A 86 -5.03 -11.81 -0.32
CA LYS A 86 -4.24 -12.58 0.64
C LYS A 86 -3.25 -13.52 -0.01
N ALA A 87 -3.62 -14.11 -1.15
CA ALA A 87 -2.80 -15.11 -1.80
C ALA A 87 -1.66 -14.51 -2.62
N THR A 88 -1.92 -13.37 -3.30
CA THR A 88 -1.00 -12.82 -4.29
C THR A 88 -0.57 -11.38 -4.01
N GLY A 89 -1.25 -10.69 -3.06
CA GLY A 89 -1.00 -9.30 -2.71
C GLY A 89 -0.47 -9.12 -1.28
N LEU A 90 -0.90 -8.04 -0.64
CA LEU A 90 -0.47 -7.64 0.70
C LEU A 90 -1.43 -8.06 1.82
N GLY A 91 -2.53 -8.79 1.50
CA GLY A 91 -3.63 -9.04 2.43
C GLY A 91 -3.27 -9.82 3.69
N ASP A 92 -2.22 -10.63 3.65
CA ASP A 92 -1.70 -11.36 4.82
C ASP A 92 -0.48 -10.68 5.47
N TRP A 93 -0.04 -9.51 4.97
CA TRP A 93 1.07 -8.78 5.56
C TRP A 93 0.59 -7.84 6.67
N THR A 94 1.34 -7.78 7.75
CA THR A 94 1.09 -6.77 8.79
C THR A 94 1.49 -5.38 8.30
N ALA A 95 0.94 -4.33 8.93
CA ALA A 95 1.33 -2.95 8.67
C ALA A 95 2.84 -2.73 8.82
N GLU A 96 3.45 -3.34 9.83
CA GLU A 96 4.90 -3.29 10.06
C GLU A 96 5.70 -3.94 8.92
N GLN A 97 5.26 -5.10 8.43
CA GLN A 97 5.91 -5.79 7.31
C GLN A 97 5.84 -4.98 6.02
N ILE A 98 4.70 -4.35 5.73
CA ILE A 98 4.54 -3.46 4.57
C ILE A 98 5.49 -2.26 4.72
N GLY A 99 5.48 -1.61 5.88
CA GLY A 99 6.35 -0.47 6.17
C GLY A 99 7.83 -0.81 6.04
N THR A 100 8.26 -1.96 6.59
CA THR A 100 9.63 -2.46 6.49
C THR A 100 10.04 -2.69 5.03
N ALA A 101 9.17 -3.33 4.23
CA ALA A 101 9.47 -3.54 2.81
C ALA A 101 9.63 -2.22 2.04
N ILE A 102 8.79 -1.21 2.33
CA ILE A 102 8.86 0.11 1.67
C ILE A 102 10.15 0.85 2.05
N THR A 103 10.59 0.79 3.30
CA THR A 103 11.68 1.64 3.81
C THR A 103 13.05 0.96 3.84
N THR A 104 13.09 -0.37 3.88
CA THR A 104 14.35 -1.14 3.95
C THR A 104 14.55 -2.10 2.79
N GLY A 105 13.50 -2.32 1.99
CA GLY A 105 13.51 -3.33 0.92
C GLY A 105 13.38 -4.77 1.41
N VAL A 106 13.25 -5.04 2.71
CA VAL A 106 13.19 -6.40 3.25
C VAL A 106 11.75 -6.89 3.31
N ARG A 107 11.45 -7.98 2.61
CA ARG A 107 10.15 -8.66 2.62
C ARG A 107 10.00 -9.58 3.83
N PRO A 108 8.75 -10.00 4.18
CA PRO A 108 8.52 -10.95 5.28
C PRO A 108 9.23 -12.30 5.12
N ASP A 109 9.51 -12.72 3.87
CA ASP A 109 10.26 -13.93 3.55
C ASP A 109 11.79 -13.75 3.63
N GLY A 110 12.27 -12.55 4.02
CA GLY A 110 13.70 -12.19 4.12
C GLY A 110 14.33 -11.80 2.78
N ARG A 111 13.64 -11.93 1.65
CA ARG A 111 14.15 -11.51 0.34
C ARG A 111 14.21 -9.98 0.25
N ILE A 112 15.30 -9.48 -0.32
CA ILE A 112 15.46 -8.04 -0.58
C ILE A 112 14.82 -7.69 -1.92
N LEU A 113 14.06 -6.60 -1.95
CA LEU A 113 13.46 -6.05 -3.16
C LEU A 113 14.55 -5.60 -4.13
N ALA A 114 14.30 -5.80 -5.42
CA ALA A 114 15.19 -5.32 -6.47
C ALA A 114 15.34 -3.79 -6.39
N PRO A 115 16.54 -3.23 -6.64
CA PRO A 115 16.81 -1.80 -6.46
C PRO A 115 16.06 -0.88 -7.47
N ILE A 116 15.36 -1.44 -8.45
CA ILE A 116 14.42 -0.68 -9.29
C ILE A 116 13.22 -0.19 -8.45
N MET A 117 12.82 -0.89 -7.42
CA MET A 117 11.94 -0.38 -6.37
C MET A 117 12.80 0.55 -5.48
N PRO A 118 12.56 1.87 -5.47
CA PRO A 118 13.49 2.83 -4.88
C PRO A 118 13.35 2.94 -3.35
N TRP A 119 13.30 1.81 -2.66
CA TRP A 119 13.14 1.74 -1.20
C TRP A 119 14.21 2.54 -0.44
N MET A 120 15.41 2.67 -0.99
CA MET A 120 16.47 3.50 -0.41
C MET A 120 16.08 4.99 -0.34
N SER A 121 15.33 5.49 -1.34
CA SER A 121 14.78 6.84 -1.31
C SER A 121 13.60 6.94 -0.36
N TYR A 122 12.81 5.89 -0.25
CA TYR A 122 11.64 5.84 0.63
C TYR A 122 12.01 5.68 2.12
N ALA A 123 13.26 5.32 2.43
CA ALA A 123 13.77 5.29 3.80
C ALA A 123 13.70 6.66 4.53
N ALA A 124 13.57 7.76 3.76
CA ALA A 124 13.44 9.12 4.30
C ALA A 124 11.98 9.53 4.64
N ILE A 125 11.00 8.65 4.39
CA ILE A 125 9.59 8.94 4.70
C ILE A 125 9.38 9.12 6.21
N THR A 126 8.55 10.09 6.60
CA THR A 126 8.22 10.26 8.02
C THR A 126 7.37 9.10 8.54
N PRO A 127 7.38 8.79 9.84
CA PRO A 127 6.54 7.74 10.41
C PRO A 127 5.04 7.95 10.14
N GLU A 128 4.58 9.20 10.16
CA GLU A 128 3.18 9.57 9.91
C GLU A 128 2.78 9.32 8.46
N ASP A 129 3.64 9.70 7.51
CA ASP A 129 3.42 9.47 6.08
C ASP A 129 3.53 7.98 5.73
N LEU A 130 4.44 7.24 6.36
CA LEU A 130 4.51 5.79 6.21
C LEU A 130 3.24 5.11 6.71
N ALA A 131 2.74 5.50 7.88
CA ALA A 131 1.48 4.96 8.41
C ALA A 131 0.31 5.25 7.46
N ALA A 132 0.24 6.44 6.89
CA ALA A 132 -0.77 6.82 5.91
C ALA A 132 -0.68 5.97 4.62
N LEU A 133 0.53 5.80 4.08
CA LEU A 133 0.77 4.98 2.88
C LEU A 133 0.37 3.53 3.12
N VAL A 134 0.75 2.95 4.26
CA VAL A 134 0.39 1.58 4.64
C VAL A 134 -1.12 1.43 4.78
N ALA A 135 -1.80 2.37 5.45
CA ALA A 135 -3.26 2.35 5.60
C ALA A 135 -3.97 2.39 4.22
N PHE A 136 -3.47 3.21 3.29
CA PHE A 136 -3.98 3.22 1.92
C PHE A 136 -3.79 1.88 1.24
N LEU A 137 -2.57 1.30 1.24
CA LEU A 137 -2.30 0.02 0.59
C LEU A 137 -3.18 -1.11 1.15
N GLN A 138 -3.40 -1.14 2.47
CA GLN A 138 -4.30 -2.10 3.11
C GLN A 138 -5.78 -1.88 2.74
N SER A 139 -6.17 -0.67 2.32
CA SER A 139 -7.53 -0.33 1.89
C SER A 139 -7.81 -0.64 0.41
N VAL A 140 -6.78 -0.93 -0.39
CA VAL A 140 -6.95 -1.23 -1.82
C VAL A 140 -7.75 -2.53 -1.98
N PRO A 141 -8.87 -2.53 -2.73
CA PRO A 141 -9.68 -3.73 -2.90
C PRO A 141 -8.90 -4.91 -3.44
N ALA A 142 -9.15 -6.10 -2.91
CA ALA A 142 -8.46 -7.32 -3.32
C ALA A 142 -8.70 -7.64 -4.81
N ALA A 143 -7.62 -7.94 -5.51
CA ALA A 143 -7.63 -8.46 -6.87
C ALA A 143 -6.52 -9.50 -7.00
N SER A 144 -6.83 -10.66 -7.53
CA SER A 144 -5.87 -11.76 -7.64
C SER A 144 -4.99 -11.58 -8.87
N TYR A 145 -3.69 -11.51 -8.66
CA TYR A 145 -2.67 -11.56 -9.70
C TYR A 145 -1.34 -12.04 -9.12
N ASP A 146 -0.89 -13.20 -9.57
CA ASP A 146 0.42 -13.76 -9.21
C ASP A 146 1.47 -13.30 -10.23
N ALA A 147 2.29 -12.33 -9.84
CA ALA A 147 3.35 -11.81 -10.67
C ALA A 147 4.42 -12.90 -10.90
N PRO A 148 4.71 -13.26 -12.17
CA PRO A 148 5.67 -14.31 -12.45
C PRO A 148 7.10 -13.88 -12.13
N GLY A 149 8.02 -14.85 -11.99
CA GLY A 149 9.42 -14.62 -11.67
C GLY A 149 9.69 -14.54 -10.17
N PRO A 150 10.77 -13.87 -9.72
CA PRO A 150 11.81 -13.27 -10.56
C PRO A 150 12.62 -14.29 -11.35
N TRP A 151 13.22 -13.85 -12.47
CA TRP A 151 14.17 -14.64 -13.25
C TRP A 151 15.61 -14.20 -12.94
N GLY A 152 16.49 -15.15 -12.80
CA GLY A 152 17.92 -14.90 -12.62
C GLY A 152 18.58 -14.24 -13.85
N PRO A 153 19.86 -13.81 -13.74
CA PRO A 153 20.53 -13.04 -14.77
C PRO A 153 20.75 -13.80 -16.09
N SER A 154 20.73 -15.13 -16.06
CA SER A 154 20.85 -15.99 -17.24
C SER A 154 19.55 -16.64 -17.68
N GLU A 155 18.45 -16.38 -16.99
CA GLU A 155 17.15 -16.94 -17.31
C GLU A 155 16.39 -16.03 -18.28
N LYS A 156 15.61 -16.65 -19.18
CA LYS A 156 14.82 -15.92 -20.16
C LYS A 156 13.42 -15.64 -19.57
N PRO A 157 13.04 -14.36 -19.39
CA PRO A 157 11.69 -14.01 -18.96
C PRO A 157 10.63 -14.45 -19.97
N THR A 158 9.44 -14.79 -19.47
CA THR A 158 8.30 -15.23 -20.29
C THR A 158 7.34 -14.08 -20.64
N LEU A 159 7.67 -12.85 -20.25
CA LEU A 159 6.85 -11.65 -20.48
C LEU A 159 7.75 -10.50 -20.98
N PRO A 160 7.18 -9.43 -21.56
CA PRO A 160 7.93 -8.24 -21.95
C PRO A 160 8.66 -7.62 -20.76
N TYR A 161 9.82 -7.02 -21.02
CA TYR A 161 10.58 -6.30 -20.00
C TYR A 161 11.29 -5.06 -20.56
N LEU A 162 11.53 -4.11 -19.68
CA LEU A 162 12.39 -2.96 -19.93
C LEU A 162 13.80 -3.29 -19.43
N GLY A 163 14.80 -3.00 -20.22
CA GLY A 163 16.20 -3.24 -19.86
C GLY A 163 17.11 -2.14 -20.41
N MET A 164 18.28 -1.96 -19.79
CA MET A 164 19.33 -1.10 -20.32
C MET A 164 20.08 -1.84 -21.45
N VAL A 165 20.15 -1.23 -22.61
CA VAL A 165 21.04 -1.64 -23.70
C VAL A 165 22.31 -0.80 -23.58
N MET A 166 23.42 -1.46 -23.28
CA MET A 166 24.72 -0.80 -23.26
C MET A 166 25.25 -0.68 -24.71
N PRO A 167 25.81 0.47 -25.09
CA PRO A 167 26.38 0.66 -26.42
C PRO A 167 27.63 -0.18 -26.67
#